data_c3a21b3b95f0b166bdb9084f7c3a4bd9
#
_entry.id   c3a21b3b95f0b166bdb9084f7c3a4bd9
#
_cell.length_a   1.000
_cell.length_b   1.000
_cell.length_c   1.000
_cell.angle_alpha   90.00
_cell.angle_beta   90.00
_cell.angle_gamma   90.00
#
_symmetry.space_group_name_H-M   'P 1'
#
loop_
_entity.id
_entity.type
_entity.pdbx_description
1 polymer ?
#
loop_
_entity_poly.entity_id
_entity_poly.type
_entity_poly.pdbx_seq_one_letter_code
_entity_poly.pdbx_strand_id
1 'polypeptide(L)'
;YAAAKHAELSGSFDSRIFRLAFLAAAVIGLYVIFFRFCELSMLFLASRQQRRFVQNTLHQPDSACPVLPAISAAHALSRKQKLLCYFGLLFCWLFWFLYQFPGVLTPDSISQFSQATGLIPFSNHHPIMHTLLFSLFYHIGFFLTGSINAGIACYVLFQMCTMAAIETYTLSLLARSGASRLWLILSFCFWGLVPFHAIFAVTVWKDILFSGFMLLYLCFLYELLCNPDNRPGIWAGLFLSGFFVCTLRSNGLYIFLFTLPFVLFAFRRTWKKMFAVQVGILLLSLIITGPVYTACHVERASFTESLSIPLQQIACVVSNGRQLNAEQETLIDDVVDVSLIPEYYNPVISDPIKALVSYNHADAITRNPSKYFTLWIQFGISYPGDYLQAFIDQTKGYWFPASAALRTNEGISPNEIGLSWPHLLRGQLPVKISEILLKLPDMLPVYGILWSIGAYFWAVLY
;
A
#
# COMPACT_ATOMS: atom_id res chain seq x y z
N TYR A 1 12.29 -20.69 -5.80
CA TYR A 1 12.95 -20.93 -4.49
C TYR A 1 13.11 -22.43 -4.21
N ALA A 2 12.01 -23.22 -4.20
CA ALA A 2 12.08 -24.67 -3.95
C ALA A 2 12.94 -25.41 -4.99
N ALA A 3 12.83 -25.07 -6.26
CA ALA A 3 13.60 -25.65 -7.33
C ALA A 3 15.08 -25.22 -7.29
N ALA A 4 15.38 -23.96 -6.95
CA ALA A 4 16.75 -23.49 -6.75
C ALA A 4 17.40 -24.15 -5.53
N LYS A 5 16.66 -24.32 -4.44
CA LYS A 5 17.13 -25.01 -3.24
C LYS A 5 17.34 -26.50 -3.46
N HIS A 6 16.53 -27.13 -4.29
CA HIS A 6 16.71 -28.53 -4.67
C HIS A 6 17.96 -28.72 -5.57
N ALA A 7 18.23 -27.78 -6.46
CA ALA A 7 19.44 -27.76 -7.28
C ALA A 7 20.72 -27.51 -6.46
N GLU A 8 20.67 -26.66 -5.45
CA GLU A 8 21.76 -26.48 -4.48
C GLU A 8 22.05 -27.75 -3.67
N LEU A 9 21.01 -28.46 -3.24
CA LEU A 9 21.13 -29.69 -2.45
C LEU A 9 21.62 -30.89 -3.28
N SER A 10 21.35 -30.91 -4.60
CA SER A 10 21.73 -32.02 -5.48
C SER A 10 23.16 -31.95 -6.04
N GLY A 11 23.86 -30.82 -5.87
CA GLY A 11 25.26 -30.66 -6.29
C GLY A 11 25.53 -30.85 -7.80
N SER A 12 24.48 -31.01 -8.61
CA SER A 12 24.61 -31.52 -9.97
C SER A 12 24.71 -30.45 -11.09
N PHE A 13 24.64 -29.15 -10.76
CA PHE A 13 24.68 -28.11 -11.79
C PHE A 13 25.45 -26.86 -11.34
N ASP A 14 26.71 -26.81 -11.78
CA ASP A 14 27.65 -25.77 -11.33
C ASP A 14 27.71 -24.53 -12.25
N SER A 15 26.92 -24.46 -13.34
CA SER A 15 26.91 -23.28 -14.20
C SER A 15 25.80 -22.29 -13.81
N ARG A 16 26.18 -21.06 -13.50
CA ARG A 16 25.22 -19.92 -13.23
C ARG A 16 24.19 -19.78 -14.36
N ILE A 17 24.62 -20.05 -15.62
CA ILE A 17 23.75 -19.96 -16.80
C ILE A 17 22.61 -20.99 -16.74
N PHE A 18 22.90 -22.22 -16.31
CA PHE A 18 21.87 -23.26 -16.23
C PHE A 18 20.87 -22.96 -15.10
N ARG A 19 21.32 -22.45 -13.95
CA ARG A 19 20.44 -22.03 -12.86
C ARG A 19 19.51 -20.90 -13.31
N LEU A 20 20.03 -19.92 -14.05
CA LEU A 20 19.23 -18.81 -14.59
C LEU A 20 18.23 -19.29 -15.66
N ALA A 21 18.66 -20.18 -16.57
CA ALA A 21 17.80 -20.75 -17.60
C ALA A 21 16.68 -21.62 -16.98
N PHE A 22 16.99 -22.43 -15.96
CA PHE A 22 16.01 -23.23 -15.24
C PHE A 22 15.06 -22.36 -14.44
N LEU A 23 15.54 -21.32 -13.77
CA LEU A 23 14.70 -20.35 -13.06
C LEU A 23 13.77 -19.61 -14.03
N ALA A 24 14.30 -19.17 -15.17
CA ALA A 24 13.49 -18.51 -16.20
C ALA A 24 12.43 -19.46 -16.77
N ALA A 25 12.79 -20.72 -17.07
CA ALA A 25 11.85 -21.73 -17.55
C ALA A 25 10.78 -22.07 -16.49
N ALA A 26 11.15 -22.16 -15.20
CA ALA A 26 10.21 -22.38 -14.10
C ALA A 26 9.26 -21.19 -13.91
N VAL A 27 9.77 -19.96 -13.98
CA VAL A 27 8.95 -18.74 -13.90
C VAL A 27 7.99 -18.65 -15.09
N ILE A 28 8.47 -18.89 -16.30
CA ILE A 28 7.62 -18.90 -17.51
C ILE A 28 6.57 -20.03 -17.42
N GLY A 29 6.97 -21.22 -16.99
CA GLY A 29 6.05 -22.36 -16.82
C GLY A 29 4.95 -22.06 -15.76
N LEU A 30 5.33 -21.54 -14.61
CA LEU A 30 4.38 -21.12 -13.57
C LEU A 30 3.48 -19.98 -14.05
N TYR A 31 4.04 -19.00 -14.76
CA TYR A 31 3.27 -17.93 -15.37
C TYR A 31 2.24 -18.45 -16.35
N VAL A 32 2.62 -19.35 -17.26
CA VAL A 32 1.70 -19.96 -18.24
C VAL A 32 0.59 -20.76 -17.55
N ILE A 33 0.94 -21.57 -16.52
CA ILE A 33 -0.04 -22.35 -15.76
C ILE A 33 -1.02 -21.42 -15.02
N PHE A 34 -0.48 -20.40 -14.35
CA PHE A 34 -1.29 -19.42 -13.62
C PHE A 34 -2.17 -18.61 -14.58
N PHE A 35 -1.61 -18.15 -15.71
CA PHE A 35 -2.35 -17.44 -16.76
C PHE A 35 -3.51 -18.29 -17.32
N ARG A 36 -3.25 -19.56 -17.65
CA ARG A 36 -4.30 -20.50 -18.13
C ARG A 36 -5.36 -20.79 -17.07
N PHE A 37 -4.96 -20.94 -15.83
CA PHE A 37 -5.91 -21.11 -14.72
C PHE A 37 -6.82 -19.88 -14.56
N CYS A 38 -6.24 -18.71 -14.61
CA CYS A 38 -6.98 -17.46 -14.55
C CYS A 38 -7.90 -17.29 -15.78
N GLU A 39 -7.38 -17.51 -17.01
CA GLU A 39 -8.16 -17.45 -18.25
C GLU A 39 -9.37 -18.41 -18.18
N LEU A 40 -9.16 -19.67 -17.78
CA LEU A 40 -10.23 -20.64 -17.60
C LEU A 40 -11.24 -20.20 -16.52
N SER A 41 -10.77 -19.65 -15.42
CA SER A 41 -11.62 -19.12 -14.35
C SER A 41 -12.47 -17.95 -14.84
N MET A 42 -11.88 -17.04 -15.61
CA MET A 42 -12.60 -15.90 -16.19
C MET A 42 -13.58 -16.34 -17.29
N LEU A 43 -13.19 -17.27 -18.16
CA LEU A 43 -14.10 -17.85 -19.14
C LEU A 43 -15.27 -18.57 -18.47
N PHE A 44 -15.03 -19.28 -17.37
CA PHE A 44 -16.08 -19.91 -16.57
C PHE A 44 -17.01 -18.87 -15.93
N LEU A 45 -16.46 -17.82 -15.35
CA LEU A 45 -17.23 -16.71 -14.77
C LEU A 45 -18.01 -15.94 -15.86
N ALA A 46 -17.35 -15.60 -16.98
CA ALA A 46 -17.96 -14.92 -18.11
C ALA A 46 -19.06 -15.76 -18.75
N SER A 47 -18.87 -17.08 -18.92
CA SER A 47 -19.90 -17.98 -19.46
C SER A 47 -21.13 -18.08 -18.55
N ARG A 48 -20.95 -18.05 -17.23
CA ARG A 48 -22.07 -17.98 -16.27
C ARG A 48 -22.78 -16.61 -16.31
N GLN A 49 -22.02 -15.55 -16.45
CA GLN A 49 -22.56 -14.20 -16.54
C GLN A 49 -23.26 -13.97 -17.88
N GLN A 50 -22.71 -14.49 -18.97
CA GLN A 50 -23.29 -14.41 -20.31
C GLN A 50 -24.59 -15.23 -20.42
N ARG A 51 -24.68 -16.41 -19.79
CA ARG A 51 -25.93 -17.18 -19.71
C ARG A 51 -27.03 -16.40 -18.97
N ARG A 52 -26.70 -15.69 -17.89
CA ARG A 52 -27.66 -14.80 -17.20
C ARG A 52 -27.98 -13.54 -17.99
N PHE A 53 -27.00 -12.99 -18.72
CA PHE A 53 -27.18 -11.83 -19.56
C PHE A 53 -28.03 -12.12 -20.79
N VAL A 54 -27.81 -13.24 -21.49
CA VAL A 54 -28.62 -13.68 -22.63
C VAL A 54 -30.07 -13.94 -22.24
N GLN A 55 -30.34 -14.46 -21.04
CA GLN A 55 -31.71 -14.63 -20.53
C GLN A 55 -32.42 -13.29 -20.27
N ASN A 56 -31.66 -12.21 -19.96
CA ASN A 56 -32.21 -10.89 -19.69
C ASN A 56 -32.23 -9.94 -20.91
N THR A 57 -31.46 -10.26 -22.00
CA THR A 57 -31.25 -9.36 -23.15
C THR A 57 -32.05 -9.76 -24.37
N LEU A 58 -32.86 -10.80 -24.32
CA LEU A 58 -33.80 -11.15 -25.45
C LEU A 58 -34.87 -10.07 -25.73
N HIS A 59 -34.77 -8.90 -25.09
CA HIS A 59 -35.75 -7.81 -25.26
C HIS A 59 -35.18 -6.46 -25.67
N GLN A 60 -33.92 -6.31 -26.10
CA GLN A 60 -33.46 -5.04 -26.71
C GLN A 60 -32.41 -5.26 -27.81
N PRO A 61 -32.69 -4.79 -29.05
CA PRO A 61 -31.69 -4.73 -30.13
C PRO A 61 -30.91 -3.41 -30.10
N ASP A 62 -29.66 -3.50 -30.60
CA ASP A 62 -28.77 -2.42 -31.04
C ASP A 62 -28.06 -1.54 -29.98
N SER A 63 -26.82 -1.96 -29.62
CA SER A 63 -25.67 -1.04 -29.58
C SER A 63 -24.35 -1.81 -29.37
N ALA A 64 -23.51 -1.80 -30.40
CA ALA A 64 -22.17 -2.40 -30.40
C ALA A 64 -21.17 -1.51 -29.62
N CYS A 65 -20.91 -1.86 -28.36
CA CYS A 65 -19.75 -1.46 -27.59
C CYS A 65 -19.62 -2.48 -26.44
N PRO A 66 -18.41 -2.84 -25.93
CA PRO A 66 -18.33 -3.65 -24.74
C PRO A 66 -18.90 -2.84 -23.57
N VAL A 67 -20.17 -3.09 -23.29
CA VAL A 67 -20.92 -2.37 -22.25
C VAL A 67 -20.44 -2.88 -20.91
N LEU A 68 -19.73 -2.03 -20.17
CA LEU A 68 -19.56 -2.23 -18.73
C LEU A 68 -20.93 -2.59 -18.11
N PRO A 69 -21.03 -3.54 -17.19
CA PRO A 69 -22.30 -3.93 -16.62
C PRO A 69 -22.97 -2.70 -16.02
N ALA A 70 -24.16 -2.38 -16.48
CA ALA A 70 -24.92 -1.23 -16.01
C ALA A 70 -25.14 -1.36 -14.50
N ILE A 71 -24.77 -0.33 -13.75
CA ILE A 71 -25.04 -0.26 -12.31
C ILE A 71 -26.54 -0.17 -12.12
N SER A 72 -27.16 -1.25 -11.61
CA SER A 72 -28.60 -1.36 -11.42
C SER A 72 -29.01 -1.02 -9.99
N ALA A 73 -30.01 -0.15 -9.84
CA ALA A 73 -30.63 0.09 -8.54
C ALA A 73 -31.39 -1.14 -8.01
N ALA A 74 -31.80 -2.07 -8.88
CA ALA A 74 -32.54 -3.27 -8.48
C ALA A 74 -31.77 -4.22 -7.56
N HIS A 75 -30.42 -4.19 -7.62
CA HIS A 75 -29.56 -5.01 -6.79
C HIS A 75 -28.91 -4.23 -5.62
N ALA A 76 -29.33 -2.97 -5.39
CA ALA A 76 -28.76 -2.14 -4.35
C ALA A 76 -29.04 -2.72 -2.95
N LEU A 77 -28.01 -2.71 -2.10
CA LEU A 77 -28.20 -3.03 -0.69
C LEU A 77 -29.13 -2.02 -0.04
N SER A 78 -30.13 -2.50 0.71
CA SER A 78 -31.01 -1.67 1.52
C SER A 78 -30.22 -0.91 2.61
N ARG A 79 -30.80 0.16 3.17
CA ARG A 79 -30.18 0.90 4.27
C ARG A 79 -29.84 -0.01 5.46
N LYS A 80 -30.71 -0.95 5.80
CA LYS A 80 -30.50 -1.92 6.88
C LYS A 80 -29.30 -2.83 6.58
N GLN A 81 -29.18 -3.33 5.35
CA GLN A 81 -28.05 -4.17 4.95
C GLN A 81 -26.72 -3.41 4.97
N LYS A 82 -26.69 -2.14 4.52
CA LYS A 82 -25.49 -1.31 4.62
C LYS A 82 -25.08 -1.09 6.07
N LEU A 83 -26.02 -0.76 6.95
CA LEU A 83 -25.75 -0.62 8.38
C LEU A 83 -25.26 -1.93 8.99
N LEU A 84 -25.84 -3.08 8.59
CA LEU A 84 -25.40 -4.39 9.05
C LEU A 84 -23.96 -4.68 8.59
N CYS A 85 -23.60 -4.39 7.35
CA CYS A 85 -22.22 -4.54 6.86
C CYS A 85 -21.26 -3.63 7.65
N TYR A 86 -21.59 -2.36 7.80
CA TYR A 86 -20.77 -1.38 8.51
C TYR A 86 -20.48 -1.78 9.96
N PHE A 87 -21.53 -2.03 10.74
CA PHE A 87 -21.37 -2.41 12.14
C PHE A 87 -20.85 -3.85 12.27
N GLY A 88 -21.14 -4.73 11.31
CA GLY A 88 -20.58 -6.07 11.25
C GLY A 88 -19.06 -6.06 11.08
N LEU A 89 -18.51 -5.22 10.21
CA LEU A 89 -17.05 -5.03 10.04
C LEU A 89 -16.43 -4.51 11.33
N LEU A 90 -17.00 -3.45 11.93
CA LEU A 90 -16.52 -2.91 13.20
C LEU A 90 -16.56 -3.95 14.32
N PHE A 91 -17.61 -4.79 14.38
CA PHE A 91 -17.72 -5.88 15.34
C PHE A 91 -16.63 -6.95 15.12
N CYS A 92 -16.38 -7.34 13.87
CA CYS A 92 -15.31 -8.29 13.55
C CYS A 92 -13.91 -7.75 13.97
N TRP A 93 -13.69 -6.45 13.86
CA TRP A 93 -12.42 -5.81 14.23
C TRP A 93 -12.31 -5.47 15.72
N LEU A 94 -13.41 -5.56 16.49
CA LEU A 94 -13.46 -5.16 17.89
C LEU A 94 -12.45 -5.92 18.75
N PHE A 95 -12.26 -7.23 18.50
CA PHE A 95 -11.27 -8.02 19.23
C PHE A 95 -9.87 -7.42 19.10
N TRP A 96 -9.44 -7.09 17.86
CA TRP A 96 -8.13 -6.53 17.60
C TRP A 96 -7.99 -5.11 18.17
N PHE A 97 -9.04 -4.29 18.12
CA PHE A 97 -9.03 -2.98 18.76
C PHE A 97 -8.85 -3.08 20.27
N LEU A 98 -9.55 -3.98 20.94
CA LEU A 98 -9.42 -4.17 22.38
C LEU A 98 -8.09 -4.83 22.77
N TYR A 99 -7.59 -5.76 21.96
CA TYR A 99 -6.31 -6.43 22.17
C TYR A 99 -5.14 -5.47 22.01
N GLN A 100 -5.17 -4.63 20.98
CA GLN A 100 -4.12 -3.68 20.64
C GLN A 100 -4.35 -2.27 21.23
N PHE A 101 -5.34 -2.08 22.10
CA PHE A 101 -5.67 -0.77 22.63
C PHE A 101 -4.44 -0.04 23.19
N PRO A 102 -4.23 1.24 22.89
CA PRO A 102 -5.08 2.20 22.16
C PRO A 102 -4.96 2.14 20.64
N GLY A 103 -4.11 1.29 20.12
CA GLY A 103 -3.76 1.06 18.73
C GLY A 103 -2.32 0.57 18.60
N VAL A 104 -1.95 0.09 17.41
CA VAL A 104 -0.57 -0.28 17.10
C VAL A 104 0.18 0.97 16.67
N LEU A 105 1.25 1.33 17.39
CA LEU A 105 2.14 2.44 17.10
C LEU A 105 3.53 1.92 16.75
N THR A 106 3.88 2.08 15.48
CA THR A 106 5.23 1.81 14.96
C THR A 106 6.15 3.03 15.17
N PRO A 107 7.45 2.94 14.90
CA PRO A 107 8.34 4.12 14.96
C PRO A 107 7.82 5.31 14.15
N ASP A 108 7.26 5.08 12.93
CA ASP A 108 6.63 6.12 12.12
C ASP A 108 5.47 6.80 12.85
N SER A 109 4.61 6.00 13.49
CA SER A 109 3.46 6.49 14.25
C SER A 109 3.88 7.29 15.46
N ILE A 110 4.95 6.88 16.14
CA ILE A 110 5.51 7.58 17.31
C ILE A 110 6.08 8.92 16.88
N SER A 111 6.79 8.99 15.76
CA SER A 111 7.25 10.25 15.17
C SER A 111 6.08 11.19 14.85
N GLN A 112 5.02 10.69 14.23
CA GLN A 112 3.82 11.49 13.96
C GLN A 112 3.07 11.90 15.23
N PHE A 113 3.03 11.06 16.25
CA PHE A 113 2.50 11.42 17.57
C PHE A 113 3.30 12.57 18.19
N SER A 114 4.63 12.50 18.14
CA SER A 114 5.51 13.55 18.67
C SER A 114 5.29 14.89 17.95
N GLN A 115 5.08 14.86 16.63
CA GLN A 115 4.68 16.06 15.87
C GLN A 115 3.28 16.56 16.26
N ALA A 116 2.31 15.65 16.38
CA ALA A 116 0.92 15.97 16.72
C ALA A 116 0.79 16.61 18.12
N THR A 117 1.65 16.24 19.05
CA THR A 117 1.69 16.75 20.42
C THR A 117 2.65 17.94 20.62
N GLY A 118 3.35 18.36 19.56
CA GLY A 118 4.29 19.50 19.60
C GLY A 118 5.62 19.18 20.31
N LEU A 119 5.96 17.91 20.52
CA LEU A 119 7.26 17.51 21.06
C LEU A 119 8.39 17.72 20.06
N ILE A 120 8.09 17.61 18.76
CA ILE A 120 9.01 17.93 17.66
C ILE A 120 8.30 18.79 16.62
N PRO A 121 9.05 19.57 15.80
CA PRO A 121 8.48 20.35 14.70
C PRO A 121 7.75 19.49 13.68
N PHE A 122 6.82 20.09 12.93
CA PHE A 122 6.18 19.42 11.80
C PHE A 122 7.20 19.18 10.69
N SER A 123 7.29 17.94 10.23
CA SER A 123 8.14 17.53 9.12
C SER A 123 7.32 16.68 8.12
N ASN A 124 7.55 16.94 6.82
CA ASN A 124 6.91 16.17 5.74
C ASN A 124 7.66 14.86 5.41
N HIS A 125 8.52 14.38 6.32
CA HIS A 125 9.08 13.04 6.25
C HIS A 125 7.94 12.00 6.24
N HIS A 126 6.97 12.18 7.14
CA HIS A 126 5.65 11.54 7.02
C HIS A 126 4.64 12.59 6.56
N PRO A 127 3.69 12.22 5.65
CA PRO A 127 2.73 13.18 5.11
C PRO A 127 1.97 13.92 6.20
N ILE A 128 2.12 15.23 6.22
CA ILE A 128 1.52 16.13 7.23
C ILE A 128 0.00 15.98 7.29
N MET A 129 -0.67 15.72 6.17
CA MET A 129 -2.12 15.53 6.18
C MET A 129 -2.55 14.40 7.12
N HIS A 130 -1.81 13.30 7.15
CA HIS A 130 -2.09 12.20 8.09
C HIS A 130 -1.79 12.64 9.54
N THR A 131 -0.68 13.32 9.77
CA THR A 131 -0.34 13.87 11.10
C THR A 131 -1.38 14.84 11.61
N LEU A 132 -1.95 15.71 10.74
CA LEU A 132 -3.03 16.63 11.11
C LEU A 132 -4.33 15.90 11.45
N LEU A 133 -4.71 14.86 10.69
CA LEU A 133 -5.86 14.02 11.03
C LEU A 133 -5.65 13.31 12.37
N PHE A 134 -4.46 12.76 12.59
CA PHE A 134 -4.11 12.14 13.85
C PHE A 134 -4.18 13.15 15.00
N SER A 135 -3.55 14.33 14.84
CA SER A 135 -3.60 15.42 15.81
C SER A 135 -5.03 15.83 16.18
N LEU A 136 -5.87 16.03 15.16
CA LEU A 136 -7.27 16.43 15.37
C LEU A 136 -8.02 15.45 16.29
N PHE A 137 -8.04 14.17 15.94
CA PHE A 137 -8.79 13.17 16.71
C PHE A 137 -8.11 12.84 18.03
N TYR A 138 -6.77 12.85 18.10
CA TYR A 138 -6.04 12.73 19.34
C TYR A 138 -6.46 13.83 20.35
N HIS A 139 -6.44 15.10 19.93
CA HIS A 139 -6.80 16.20 20.82
C HIS A 139 -8.28 16.17 21.24
N ILE A 140 -9.18 15.73 20.36
CA ILE A 140 -10.60 15.51 20.74
C ILE A 140 -10.68 14.46 21.85
N GLY A 141 -10.07 13.30 21.69
CA GLY A 141 -10.10 12.23 22.69
C GLY A 141 -9.40 12.62 23.99
N PHE A 142 -8.26 13.29 23.89
CA PHE A 142 -7.52 13.80 25.05
C PHE A 142 -8.30 14.88 25.81
N PHE A 143 -8.89 15.83 25.10
CA PHE A 143 -9.71 16.89 25.71
C PHE A 143 -10.92 16.33 26.49
N LEU A 144 -11.57 15.29 25.97
CA LEU A 144 -12.73 14.68 26.61
C LEU A 144 -12.37 13.84 27.85
N THR A 145 -11.16 13.30 27.94
CA THR A 145 -10.83 12.27 28.94
C THR A 145 -9.61 12.59 29.80
N GLY A 146 -8.74 13.48 29.36
CA GLY A 146 -7.43 13.72 29.95
C GLY A 146 -6.41 12.59 29.74
N SER A 147 -6.74 11.56 28.92
CA SER A 147 -5.92 10.36 28.75
C SER A 147 -5.27 10.32 27.37
N ILE A 148 -3.93 10.14 27.33
CA ILE A 148 -3.16 9.94 26.11
C ILE A 148 -3.70 8.74 25.32
N ASN A 149 -3.94 7.61 26.01
CA ASN A 149 -4.45 6.40 25.38
C ASN A 149 -5.85 6.61 24.76
N ALA A 150 -6.73 7.37 25.42
CA ALA A 150 -8.03 7.69 24.85
C ALA A 150 -7.91 8.64 23.63
N GLY A 151 -6.94 9.55 23.63
CA GLY A 151 -6.61 10.38 22.46
C GLY A 151 -6.21 9.55 21.27
N ILE A 152 -5.26 8.62 21.45
CA ILE A 152 -4.82 7.69 20.39
C ILE A 152 -5.99 6.81 19.92
N ALA A 153 -6.74 6.23 20.86
CA ALA A 153 -7.89 5.38 20.55
C ALA A 153 -8.98 6.13 19.77
N CYS A 154 -9.18 7.41 20.02
CA CYS A 154 -10.14 8.24 19.27
C CYS A 154 -9.76 8.33 17.79
N TYR A 155 -8.48 8.52 17.48
CA TYR A 155 -7.99 8.47 16.10
C TYR A 155 -8.16 7.07 15.49
N VAL A 156 -7.79 6.01 16.21
CA VAL A 156 -7.95 4.63 15.73
C VAL A 156 -9.41 4.31 15.42
N LEU A 157 -10.35 4.72 16.27
CA LEU A 157 -11.79 4.58 16.02
C LEU A 157 -12.23 5.35 14.77
N PHE A 158 -11.75 6.59 14.58
CA PHE A 158 -11.98 7.34 13.35
C PHE A 158 -11.49 6.57 12.12
N GLN A 159 -10.25 6.05 12.15
CA GLN A 159 -9.68 5.26 11.08
C GLN A 159 -10.50 4.00 10.79
N MET A 160 -10.85 3.21 11.82
CA MET A 160 -11.69 2.03 11.70
C MET A 160 -13.07 2.36 11.09
N CYS A 161 -13.73 3.40 11.59
CA CYS A 161 -15.03 3.84 11.08
C CYS A 161 -14.94 4.27 9.60
N THR A 162 -13.88 4.97 9.23
CA THR A 162 -13.63 5.39 7.84
C THR A 162 -13.42 4.20 6.94
N MET A 163 -12.57 3.25 7.32
CA MET A 163 -12.32 2.03 6.55
C MET A 163 -13.59 1.18 6.40
N ALA A 164 -14.33 0.94 7.48
CA ALA A 164 -15.60 0.21 7.44
C ALA A 164 -16.64 0.88 6.52
N ALA A 165 -16.69 2.22 6.50
CA ALA A 165 -17.56 2.97 5.59
C ALA A 165 -17.16 2.78 4.12
N ILE A 166 -15.88 2.86 3.81
CA ILE A 166 -15.34 2.65 2.46
C ILE A 166 -15.62 1.22 1.97
N GLU A 167 -15.35 0.21 2.79
CA GLU A 167 -15.59 -1.19 2.45
C GLU A 167 -17.08 -1.49 2.29
N THR A 168 -17.94 -0.91 3.15
CA THR A 168 -19.40 -0.98 2.99
C THR A 168 -19.87 -0.32 1.69
N TYR A 169 -19.29 0.82 1.32
CA TYR A 169 -19.59 1.47 0.04
C TYR A 169 -19.20 0.57 -1.12
N THR A 170 -18.02 -0.05 -1.05
CA THR A 170 -17.51 -0.99 -2.07
C THR A 170 -18.43 -2.22 -2.19
N LEU A 171 -18.87 -2.82 -1.07
CA LEU A 171 -19.87 -3.91 -1.09
C LEU A 171 -21.19 -3.46 -1.75
N SER A 172 -21.64 -2.24 -1.45
CA SER A 172 -22.84 -1.69 -2.07
C SER A 172 -22.67 -1.47 -3.57
N LEU A 173 -21.46 -1.07 -4.02
CA LEU A 173 -21.14 -0.91 -5.43
C LEU A 173 -21.09 -2.27 -6.14
N LEU A 174 -20.41 -3.27 -5.56
CA LEU A 174 -20.39 -4.63 -6.07
C LEU A 174 -21.79 -5.21 -6.23
N ALA A 175 -22.66 -5.02 -5.24
CA ALA A 175 -24.06 -5.46 -5.32
C ALA A 175 -24.79 -4.78 -6.49
N ARG A 176 -24.65 -3.46 -6.66
CA ARG A 176 -25.25 -2.70 -7.76
C ARG A 176 -24.69 -3.11 -9.14
N SER A 177 -23.44 -3.57 -9.17
CA SER A 177 -22.79 -4.11 -10.38
C SER A 177 -23.19 -5.57 -10.69
N GLY A 178 -24.12 -6.15 -9.92
CA GLY A 178 -24.65 -7.49 -10.18
C GLY A 178 -23.87 -8.63 -9.55
N ALA A 179 -22.99 -8.36 -8.58
CA ALA A 179 -22.30 -9.43 -7.84
C ALA A 179 -23.30 -10.32 -7.13
N SER A 180 -23.07 -11.65 -7.17
CA SER A 180 -23.94 -12.61 -6.50
C SER A 180 -23.84 -12.47 -4.98
N ARG A 181 -24.86 -12.95 -4.24
CA ARG A 181 -24.86 -12.95 -2.77
C ARG A 181 -23.64 -13.66 -2.19
N LEU A 182 -23.19 -14.74 -2.84
CA LEU A 182 -22.00 -15.48 -2.41
C LEU A 182 -20.75 -14.57 -2.44
N TRP A 183 -20.55 -13.85 -3.54
CA TRP A 183 -19.41 -12.93 -3.67
C TRP A 183 -19.48 -11.79 -2.66
N LEU A 184 -20.66 -11.25 -2.37
CA LEU A 184 -20.82 -10.21 -1.34
C LEU A 184 -20.47 -10.73 0.06
N ILE A 185 -20.92 -11.97 0.38
CA ILE A 185 -20.59 -12.63 1.66
C ILE A 185 -19.08 -12.91 1.73
N LEU A 186 -18.48 -13.46 0.67
CA LEU A 186 -17.05 -13.74 0.64
C LEU A 186 -16.22 -12.45 0.80
N SER A 187 -16.62 -11.35 0.14
CA SER A 187 -15.95 -10.06 0.29
C SER A 187 -16.10 -9.51 1.71
N PHE A 188 -17.31 -9.61 2.30
CA PHE A 188 -17.51 -9.20 3.69
C PHE A 188 -16.67 -10.04 4.66
N CYS A 189 -16.64 -11.37 4.50
CA CYS A 189 -15.82 -12.26 5.31
C CYS A 189 -14.33 -11.99 5.12
N PHE A 190 -13.90 -11.68 3.91
CA PHE A 190 -12.53 -11.32 3.61
C PHE A 190 -12.10 -10.08 4.41
N TRP A 191 -12.85 -8.99 4.34
CA TRP A 191 -12.51 -7.77 5.09
C TRP A 191 -12.75 -7.89 6.60
N GLY A 192 -13.79 -8.60 7.02
CA GLY A 192 -14.14 -8.72 8.42
C GLY A 192 -13.35 -9.76 9.20
N LEU A 193 -13.09 -10.93 8.59
CA LEU A 193 -12.58 -12.09 9.31
C LEU A 193 -11.09 -12.39 9.05
N VAL A 194 -10.51 -11.89 7.95
CA VAL A 194 -9.06 -12.07 7.75
C VAL A 194 -8.31 -11.09 8.66
N PRO A 195 -7.52 -11.57 9.63
CA PRO A 195 -6.98 -10.75 10.71
C PRO A 195 -6.17 -9.54 10.26
N PHE A 196 -5.46 -9.62 9.12
CA PHE A 196 -4.62 -8.51 8.71
C PHE A 196 -5.42 -7.22 8.44
N HIS A 197 -6.67 -7.30 7.96
CA HIS A 197 -7.51 -6.11 7.77
C HIS A 197 -7.82 -5.44 9.11
N ALA A 198 -8.18 -6.23 10.13
CA ALA A 198 -8.46 -5.74 11.46
C ALA A 198 -7.20 -5.17 12.14
N ILE A 199 -6.06 -5.86 12.01
CA ILE A 199 -4.77 -5.41 12.55
C ILE A 199 -4.35 -4.09 11.89
N PHE A 200 -4.43 -3.99 10.58
CA PHE A 200 -4.12 -2.75 9.88
C PHE A 200 -5.12 -1.64 10.20
N ALA A 201 -6.41 -1.96 10.36
CA ALA A 201 -7.41 -0.96 10.75
C ALA A 201 -7.11 -0.32 12.12
N VAL A 202 -6.43 -1.03 13.03
CA VAL A 202 -6.02 -0.50 14.35
C VAL A 202 -4.57 -0.01 14.39
N THR A 203 -3.82 -0.12 13.30
CA THR A 203 -2.44 0.37 13.19
C THR A 203 -2.46 1.82 12.73
N VAL A 204 -1.77 2.69 13.47
CA VAL A 204 -1.69 4.12 13.14
C VAL A 204 -0.68 4.33 12.01
N TRP A 205 -1.09 4.06 10.79
CA TRP A 205 -0.26 4.25 9.59
C TRP A 205 -0.98 5.07 8.54
N LYS A 206 -0.23 6.00 7.93
CA LYS A 206 -0.66 6.80 6.78
C LYS A 206 -1.19 5.96 5.62
N ASP A 207 -0.61 4.77 5.44
CA ASP A 207 -0.92 3.85 4.35
C ASP A 207 -2.33 3.26 4.44
N ILE A 208 -2.91 3.18 5.63
CA ILE A 208 -4.25 2.62 5.83
C ILE A 208 -5.32 3.53 5.23
N LEU A 209 -5.36 4.79 5.66
CA LEU A 209 -6.29 5.76 5.08
C LEU A 209 -6.00 6.01 3.60
N PHE A 210 -4.72 6.06 3.19
CA PHE A 210 -4.34 6.17 1.79
C PHE A 210 -4.95 5.05 0.95
N SER A 211 -4.81 3.79 1.35
CA SER A 211 -5.36 2.64 0.63
C SER A 211 -6.90 2.68 0.58
N GLY A 212 -7.55 3.06 1.68
CA GLY A 212 -8.98 3.26 1.73
C GLY A 212 -9.47 4.33 0.76
N PHE A 213 -8.86 5.51 0.76
CA PHE A 213 -9.23 6.59 -0.16
C PHE A 213 -8.87 6.28 -1.60
N MET A 214 -7.81 5.51 -1.87
CA MET A 214 -7.50 4.99 -3.21
C MET A 214 -8.62 4.06 -3.69
N LEU A 215 -9.05 3.10 -2.86
CA LEU A 215 -10.18 2.22 -3.18
C LEU A 215 -11.45 3.02 -3.45
N LEU A 216 -11.74 4.02 -2.63
CA LEU A 216 -12.92 4.87 -2.78
C LEU A 216 -12.86 5.70 -4.07
N TYR A 217 -11.68 6.25 -4.40
CA TYR A 217 -11.43 6.97 -5.65
C TYR A 217 -11.70 6.07 -6.87
N LEU A 218 -11.19 4.84 -6.87
CA LEU A 218 -11.45 3.85 -7.92
C LEU A 218 -12.94 3.48 -8.01
N CYS A 219 -13.63 3.33 -6.88
CA CYS A 219 -15.07 3.09 -6.86
C CYS A 219 -15.85 4.23 -7.53
N PHE A 220 -15.51 5.50 -7.26
CA PHE A 220 -16.15 6.64 -7.90
C PHE A 220 -15.82 6.74 -9.39
N LEU A 221 -14.56 6.46 -9.79
CA LEU A 221 -14.22 6.39 -11.22
C LEU A 221 -15.05 5.31 -11.92
N TYR A 222 -15.15 4.12 -11.35
CA TYR A 222 -15.93 3.03 -11.92
C TYR A 222 -17.43 3.42 -12.02
N GLU A 223 -18.00 4.02 -10.98
CA GLU A 223 -19.40 4.46 -10.98
C GLU A 223 -19.67 5.52 -12.07
N LEU A 224 -18.74 6.46 -12.28
CA LEU A 224 -18.83 7.48 -13.34
C LEU A 224 -18.60 6.92 -14.73
N LEU A 225 -17.79 5.87 -14.89
CA LEU A 225 -17.64 5.17 -16.18
C LEU A 225 -18.94 4.46 -16.59
N CYS A 226 -19.61 3.85 -15.61
CA CYS A 226 -20.87 3.17 -15.86
C CYS A 226 -22.05 4.13 -16.04
N ASN A 227 -22.03 5.29 -15.38
CA ASN A 227 -23.10 6.29 -15.42
C ASN A 227 -22.53 7.72 -15.34
N PRO A 228 -22.18 8.33 -16.50
CA PRO A 228 -21.56 9.65 -16.55
C PRO A 228 -22.43 10.81 -16.03
N ASP A 229 -23.76 10.66 -16.08
CA ASP A 229 -24.72 11.68 -15.64
C ASP A 229 -25.06 11.59 -14.16
N ASN A 230 -24.17 11.00 -13.41
CA ASN A 230 -24.36 10.72 -12.00
C ASN A 230 -24.45 11.98 -11.12
N ARG A 231 -25.05 11.78 -9.95
CA ARG A 231 -25.36 12.83 -8.98
C ARG A 231 -24.12 13.65 -8.57
N PRO A 232 -24.27 14.93 -8.23
CA PRO A 232 -23.16 15.80 -7.81
C PRO A 232 -22.30 15.21 -6.67
N GLY A 233 -22.93 14.42 -5.77
CA GLY A 233 -22.22 13.77 -4.66
C GLY A 233 -21.14 12.78 -5.10
N ILE A 234 -21.29 12.12 -6.27
CA ILE A 234 -20.25 11.19 -6.77
C ILE A 234 -19.03 11.98 -7.27
N TRP A 235 -19.27 13.11 -7.94
CA TRP A 235 -18.19 14.01 -8.37
C TRP A 235 -17.45 14.64 -7.18
N ALA A 236 -18.20 15.06 -6.15
CA ALA A 236 -17.61 15.56 -4.90
C ALA A 236 -16.82 14.47 -4.17
N GLY A 237 -17.35 13.24 -4.13
CA GLY A 237 -16.65 12.08 -3.56
C GLY A 237 -15.36 11.75 -4.31
N LEU A 238 -15.38 11.80 -5.65
CA LEU A 238 -14.20 11.64 -6.49
C LEU A 238 -13.15 12.72 -6.18
N PHE A 239 -13.59 13.98 -6.09
CA PHE A 239 -12.69 15.08 -5.74
C PHE A 239 -12.05 14.88 -4.35
N LEU A 240 -12.85 14.60 -3.34
CA LEU A 240 -12.38 14.44 -1.97
C LEU A 240 -11.45 13.23 -1.83
N SER A 241 -11.83 12.08 -2.39
CA SER A 241 -10.98 10.88 -2.34
C SER A 241 -9.68 11.06 -3.10
N GLY A 242 -9.70 11.68 -4.29
CA GLY A 242 -8.50 12.01 -5.06
C GLY A 242 -7.58 13.00 -4.33
N PHE A 243 -8.14 13.99 -3.64
CA PHE A 243 -7.37 14.91 -2.79
C PHE A 243 -6.64 14.16 -1.67
N PHE A 244 -7.33 13.26 -0.96
CA PHE A 244 -6.67 12.45 0.09
C PHE A 244 -5.66 11.46 -0.49
N VAL A 245 -5.87 10.90 -1.68
CA VAL A 245 -4.84 10.11 -2.37
C VAL A 245 -3.57 10.93 -2.61
N CYS A 246 -3.70 12.19 -3.04
CA CYS A 246 -2.53 13.04 -3.31
C CYS A 246 -1.82 13.54 -2.04
N THR A 247 -2.51 13.59 -0.88
CA THR A 247 -1.98 14.27 0.31
C THR A 247 -1.66 13.33 1.48
N LEU A 248 -2.26 12.13 1.55
CA LEU A 248 -1.99 11.16 2.62
C LEU A 248 -0.69 10.37 2.41
N ARG A 249 -0.14 10.37 1.18
CA ARG A 249 1.15 9.74 0.88
C ARG A 249 1.90 10.51 -0.18
N SER A 250 3.20 10.70 0.01
CA SER A 250 4.05 11.45 -0.94
C SER A 250 4.01 10.85 -2.35
N ASN A 251 3.98 9.52 -2.44
CA ASN A 251 3.89 8.81 -3.73
C ASN A 251 2.50 8.90 -4.37
N GLY A 252 1.46 9.26 -3.63
CA GLY A 252 0.09 9.38 -4.13
C GLY A 252 -0.05 10.42 -5.23
N LEU A 253 0.64 11.56 -5.10
CA LEU A 253 0.67 12.59 -6.13
C LEU A 253 1.28 12.08 -7.44
N TYR A 254 2.37 11.30 -7.37
CA TYR A 254 3.02 10.73 -8.57
C TYR A 254 2.13 9.68 -9.23
N ILE A 255 1.47 8.82 -8.45
CA ILE A 255 0.49 7.84 -8.96
C ILE A 255 -0.66 8.58 -9.65
N PHE A 256 -1.18 9.62 -9.03
CA PHE A 256 -2.25 10.44 -9.58
C PHE A 256 -1.84 11.09 -10.91
N LEU A 257 -0.67 11.72 -10.99
CA LEU A 257 -0.14 12.33 -12.22
C LEU A 257 0.10 11.30 -13.32
N PHE A 258 0.67 10.14 -12.97
CA PHE A 258 0.90 9.06 -13.94
C PHE A 258 -0.41 8.50 -14.51
N THR A 259 -1.45 8.37 -13.68
CA THR A 259 -2.74 7.82 -14.11
C THR A 259 -3.63 8.84 -14.82
N LEU A 260 -3.37 10.13 -14.66
CA LEU A 260 -4.18 11.23 -15.22
C LEU A 260 -4.46 11.11 -16.73
N PRO A 261 -3.47 10.86 -17.62
CA PRO A 261 -3.74 10.71 -19.06
C PRO A 261 -4.70 9.56 -19.36
N PHE A 262 -4.56 8.44 -18.66
CA PHE A 262 -5.41 7.25 -18.84
C PHE A 262 -6.84 7.52 -18.38
N VAL A 263 -7.00 8.21 -17.24
CA VAL A 263 -8.32 8.63 -16.74
C VAL A 263 -8.99 9.57 -17.75
N LEU A 264 -8.30 10.59 -18.25
CA LEU A 264 -8.85 11.52 -19.24
C LEU A 264 -9.23 10.81 -20.54
N PHE A 265 -8.42 9.85 -21.00
CA PHE A 265 -8.73 9.04 -22.16
C PHE A 265 -9.97 8.16 -21.93
N ALA A 266 -10.09 7.51 -20.79
CA ALA A 266 -11.26 6.70 -20.45
C ALA A 266 -12.55 7.54 -20.41
N PHE A 267 -12.46 8.78 -19.94
CA PHE A 267 -13.59 9.72 -19.85
C PHE A 267 -13.69 10.69 -21.01
N ARG A 268 -13.22 10.34 -22.21
CA ARG A 268 -13.23 11.22 -23.41
C ARG A 268 -14.59 11.85 -23.73
N ARG A 269 -15.71 11.21 -23.38
CA ARG A 269 -17.06 11.75 -23.60
C ARG A 269 -17.42 12.86 -22.61
N THR A 270 -16.93 12.80 -21.39
CA THR A 270 -17.16 13.77 -20.31
C THR A 270 -15.86 14.48 -19.89
N TRP A 271 -14.87 14.54 -20.82
CA TRP A 271 -13.51 14.96 -20.54
C TRP A 271 -13.41 16.33 -19.87
N LYS A 272 -14.29 17.31 -20.22
CA LYS A 272 -14.26 18.65 -19.62
C LYS A 272 -14.53 18.63 -18.12
N LYS A 273 -15.56 17.89 -17.69
CA LYS A 273 -15.88 17.75 -16.25
C LYS A 273 -14.79 16.98 -15.53
N MET A 274 -14.33 15.88 -16.13
CA MET A 274 -13.26 15.06 -15.54
C MET A 274 -11.97 15.87 -15.43
N PHE A 275 -11.57 16.58 -16.48
CA PHE A 275 -10.40 17.45 -16.47
C PHE A 275 -10.49 18.51 -15.37
N ALA A 276 -11.63 19.20 -15.25
CA ALA A 276 -11.82 20.22 -14.22
C ALA A 276 -11.66 19.63 -12.80
N VAL A 277 -12.24 18.44 -12.55
CA VAL A 277 -12.12 17.76 -11.24
C VAL A 277 -10.68 17.33 -10.98
N GLN A 278 -10.01 16.69 -11.96
CA GLN A 278 -8.63 16.22 -11.79
C GLN A 278 -7.64 17.38 -11.62
N VAL A 279 -7.78 18.43 -12.40
CA VAL A 279 -6.97 19.66 -12.25
C VAL A 279 -7.26 20.33 -10.90
N GLY A 280 -8.51 20.38 -10.48
CA GLY A 280 -8.89 20.91 -9.18
C GLY A 280 -8.24 20.15 -8.01
N ILE A 281 -8.23 18.80 -8.07
CA ILE A 281 -7.54 17.94 -7.11
C ILE A 281 -6.03 18.28 -7.10
N LEU A 282 -5.41 18.32 -8.27
CA LEU A 282 -3.99 18.59 -8.42
C LEU A 282 -3.62 19.96 -7.85
N LEU A 283 -4.33 21.02 -8.28
CA LEU A 283 -4.07 22.40 -7.83
C LEU A 283 -4.23 22.52 -6.32
N LEU A 284 -5.32 22.01 -5.75
CA LEU A 284 -5.54 22.06 -4.30
C LEU A 284 -4.42 21.31 -3.55
N SER A 285 -4.04 20.13 -4.03
CA SER A 285 -2.96 19.34 -3.42
C SER A 285 -1.63 20.08 -3.47
N LEU A 286 -1.28 20.71 -4.63
CA LEU A 286 -0.05 21.47 -4.78
C LEU A 286 -0.06 22.76 -3.92
N ILE A 287 -1.19 23.43 -3.77
CA ILE A 287 -1.33 24.59 -2.88
C ILE A 287 -1.10 24.19 -1.44
N ILE A 288 -1.68 23.08 -1.01
CA ILE A 288 -1.53 22.61 0.38
C ILE A 288 -0.09 22.16 0.63
N THR A 289 0.46 21.28 -0.22
CA THR A 289 1.80 20.70 -0.01
C THR A 289 2.96 21.65 -0.33
N GLY A 290 2.72 22.75 -1.03
CA GLY A 290 3.67 23.79 -1.34
C GLY A 290 3.50 25.03 -0.43
N PRO A 291 2.78 26.07 -0.88
CA PRO A 291 2.69 27.33 -0.17
C PRO A 291 2.19 27.21 1.27
N VAL A 292 1.15 26.38 1.52
CA VAL A 292 0.59 26.25 2.87
C VAL A 292 1.59 25.59 3.82
N TYR A 293 2.23 24.49 3.41
CA TYR A 293 3.25 23.85 4.26
C TYR A 293 4.44 24.77 4.52
N THR A 294 4.86 25.54 3.50
CA THR A 294 5.94 26.54 3.68
C THR A 294 5.53 27.64 4.67
N ALA A 295 4.31 28.16 4.57
CA ALA A 295 3.78 29.18 5.50
C ALA A 295 3.62 28.63 6.93
N CYS A 296 3.36 27.34 7.08
CA CYS A 296 3.27 26.66 8.37
C CYS A 296 4.63 26.17 8.90
N HIS A 297 5.76 26.54 8.26
CA HIS A 297 7.12 26.13 8.65
C HIS A 297 7.32 24.62 8.73
N VAL A 298 6.63 23.86 7.86
CA VAL A 298 6.80 22.41 7.78
C VAL A 298 8.16 22.09 7.17
N GLU A 299 8.98 21.34 7.88
CA GLU A 299 10.28 20.88 7.39
C GLU A 299 10.09 19.92 6.20
N ARG A 300 10.93 20.05 5.19
CA ARG A 300 10.89 19.17 4.02
C ARG A 300 11.49 17.81 4.35
N ALA A 301 10.96 16.76 3.73
CA ALA A 301 11.57 15.42 3.77
C ALA A 301 13.00 15.47 3.20
N SER A 302 13.89 14.66 3.74
CA SER A 302 15.24 14.49 3.20
C SER A 302 15.18 13.96 1.77
N PHE A 303 16.03 14.47 0.90
CA PHE A 303 16.17 14.00 -0.48
C PHE A 303 16.59 12.52 -0.55
N THR A 304 17.33 12.03 0.45
CA THR A 304 17.78 10.62 0.55
C THR A 304 16.62 9.63 0.56
N GLU A 305 15.42 10.03 1.04
CA GLU A 305 14.24 9.18 1.01
C GLU A 305 13.81 8.79 -0.41
N SER A 306 14.08 9.63 -1.39
CA SER A 306 13.81 9.35 -2.81
C SER A 306 14.85 8.44 -3.48
N LEU A 307 15.99 8.22 -2.83
CA LEU A 307 17.14 7.50 -3.37
C LEU A 307 17.23 6.03 -2.92
N SER A 308 16.17 5.47 -2.35
CA SER A 308 16.14 4.11 -1.80
C SER A 308 16.70 3.06 -2.78
N ILE A 309 16.24 3.03 -4.03
CA ILE A 309 16.72 2.08 -5.05
C ILE A 309 18.16 2.37 -5.48
N PRO A 310 18.54 3.59 -5.89
CA PRO A 310 19.91 3.90 -6.26
C PRO A 310 20.95 3.61 -5.18
N LEU A 311 20.65 3.95 -3.93
CA LEU A 311 21.53 3.69 -2.80
C LEU A 311 21.74 2.19 -2.57
N GLN A 312 20.69 1.38 -2.64
CA GLN A 312 20.77 -0.06 -2.51
C GLN A 312 21.58 -0.69 -3.65
N GLN A 313 21.46 -0.18 -4.87
CA GLN A 313 22.21 -0.66 -6.02
C GLN A 313 23.71 -0.38 -5.87
N ILE A 314 24.09 0.83 -5.46
CA ILE A 314 25.49 1.19 -5.18
C ILE A 314 26.02 0.36 -4.01
N ALA A 315 25.26 0.25 -2.92
CA ALA A 315 25.64 -0.51 -1.74
C ALA A 315 25.83 -2.01 -2.06
N CYS A 316 25.03 -2.59 -2.94
CA CYS A 316 25.17 -3.95 -3.41
C CYS A 316 26.52 -4.17 -4.14
N VAL A 317 26.90 -3.24 -5.03
CA VAL A 317 28.17 -3.29 -5.75
C VAL A 317 29.36 -3.27 -4.78
N VAL A 318 29.32 -2.34 -3.81
CA VAL A 318 30.37 -2.22 -2.78
C VAL A 318 30.42 -3.46 -1.89
N SER A 319 29.28 -3.93 -1.40
CA SER A 319 29.19 -5.10 -0.52
C SER A 319 29.62 -6.40 -1.19
N ASN A 320 29.51 -6.49 -2.53
CA ASN A 320 30.01 -7.61 -3.32
C ASN A 320 31.53 -7.53 -3.61
N GLY A 321 32.24 -6.55 -3.04
CA GLY A 321 33.68 -6.39 -3.19
C GLY A 321 34.11 -6.08 -4.62
N ARG A 322 33.28 -5.36 -5.39
CA ARG A 322 33.63 -4.95 -6.75
C ARG A 322 34.74 -3.89 -6.72
N GLN A 323 35.60 -3.91 -7.73
CA GLN A 323 36.69 -2.95 -7.82
C GLN A 323 36.14 -1.55 -8.11
N LEU A 324 36.53 -0.60 -7.26
CA LEU A 324 36.26 0.82 -7.41
C LEU A 324 37.53 1.51 -7.88
N ASN A 325 37.41 2.51 -8.74
CA ASN A 325 38.52 3.41 -8.98
C ASN A 325 38.56 4.51 -7.90
N ALA A 326 39.70 5.20 -7.77
CA ALA A 326 39.91 6.20 -6.73
C ALA A 326 38.88 7.36 -6.75
N GLU A 327 38.38 7.73 -7.95
CA GLU A 327 37.36 8.78 -8.09
C GLU A 327 35.99 8.29 -7.56
N GLN A 328 35.62 7.05 -7.87
CA GLN A 328 34.38 6.43 -7.41
C GLN A 328 34.37 6.24 -5.89
N GLU A 329 35.50 5.77 -5.35
CA GLU A 329 35.67 5.60 -3.90
C GLU A 329 35.56 6.94 -3.19
N THR A 330 36.24 7.98 -3.65
CA THR A 330 36.15 9.35 -3.09
C THR A 330 34.72 9.90 -3.13
N LEU A 331 34.00 9.71 -4.25
CA LEU A 331 32.61 10.17 -4.36
C LEU A 331 31.66 9.45 -3.39
N ILE A 332 31.89 8.17 -3.10
CA ILE A 332 31.09 7.43 -2.12
C ILE A 332 31.47 7.89 -0.72
N ASP A 333 32.78 8.01 -0.42
CA ASP A 333 33.28 8.47 0.89
C ASP A 333 32.81 9.89 1.25
N ASP A 334 32.60 10.77 0.26
CA ASP A 334 31.99 12.10 0.49
C ASP A 334 30.56 11.99 1.10
N VAL A 335 29.91 10.85 0.97
CA VAL A 335 28.52 10.63 1.39
C VAL A 335 28.42 9.65 2.52
N VAL A 336 29.18 8.55 2.44
CA VAL A 336 29.22 7.50 3.45
C VAL A 336 30.56 6.76 3.37
N ASP A 337 31.14 6.46 4.52
CA ASP A 337 32.37 5.66 4.59
C ASP A 337 32.17 4.29 3.88
N VAL A 338 32.93 4.07 2.80
CA VAL A 338 32.85 2.86 1.98
C VAL A 338 33.01 1.61 2.82
N SER A 339 33.86 1.65 3.86
CA SER A 339 34.14 0.50 4.74
C SER A 339 32.93 0.07 5.58
N LEU A 340 32.00 0.98 5.86
CA LEU A 340 30.78 0.70 6.65
C LEU A 340 29.67 0.07 5.79
N ILE A 341 29.69 0.29 4.49
CA ILE A 341 28.60 -0.17 3.60
C ILE A 341 28.35 -1.69 3.72
N PRO A 342 29.37 -2.58 3.67
CA PRO A 342 29.15 -4.02 3.77
C PRO A 342 28.53 -4.46 5.10
N GLU A 343 28.81 -3.76 6.20
CA GLU A 343 28.28 -4.06 7.52
C GLU A 343 26.79 -3.69 7.63
N TYR A 344 26.40 -2.54 7.05
CA TYR A 344 25.05 -2.01 7.15
C TYR A 344 24.14 -2.40 5.96
N TYR A 345 24.70 -2.99 4.92
CA TYR A 345 23.93 -3.38 3.75
C TYR A 345 22.94 -4.51 4.06
N ASN A 346 21.66 -4.21 3.95
CA ASN A 346 20.58 -5.19 4.03
C ASN A 346 19.89 -5.26 2.66
N PRO A 347 19.91 -6.41 1.95
CA PRO A 347 19.36 -6.52 0.60
C PRO A 347 17.86 -6.16 0.50
N VAL A 348 17.11 -6.31 1.59
CA VAL A 348 15.64 -6.13 1.60
C VAL A 348 15.22 -4.75 2.07
N ILE A 349 16.01 -4.11 2.95
CA ILE A 349 15.65 -2.85 3.62
C ILE A 349 16.73 -1.81 3.33
N SER A 350 16.35 -0.67 2.76
CA SER A 350 17.29 0.43 2.45
C SER A 350 17.56 1.37 3.62
N ASP A 351 16.79 1.29 4.69
CA ASP A 351 16.86 2.25 5.80
C ASP A 351 18.23 2.32 6.48
N PRO A 352 18.99 1.21 6.70
CA PRO A 352 20.32 1.32 7.29
C PRO A 352 21.29 2.14 6.42
N ILE A 353 21.28 1.93 5.09
CA ILE A 353 22.13 2.70 4.17
C ILE A 353 21.66 4.16 4.07
N LYS A 354 20.34 4.41 4.01
CA LYS A 354 19.80 5.78 4.02
C LYS A 354 20.19 6.53 5.29
N ALA A 355 20.17 5.86 6.45
CA ALA A 355 20.57 6.45 7.71
C ALA A 355 22.06 6.84 7.72
N LEU A 356 22.96 5.98 7.20
CA LEU A 356 24.37 6.31 7.05
C LEU A 356 24.58 7.56 6.17
N VAL A 357 23.89 7.63 5.01
CA VAL A 357 23.95 8.77 4.09
C VAL A 357 23.42 10.05 4.77
N SER A 358 22.30 9.96 5.47
CA SER A 358 21.70 11.12 6.15
C SER A 358 22.58 11.65 7.29
N TYR A 359 23.29 10.76 7.98
CA TYR A 359 24.15 11.11 9.10
C TYR A 359 25.45 11.79 8.63
N ASN A 360 25.99 11.37 7.50
CA ASN A 360 27.34 11.76 7.11
C ASN A 360 27.42 12.92 6.12
N HIS A 361 26.58 13.17 5.19
CA HIS A 361 26.62 14.33 4.28
C HIS A 361 25.63 14.20 3.11
N ALA A 362 24.35 14.00 3.42
CA ALA A 362 23.28 13.91 2.40
C ALA A 362 23.25 15.07 1.40
N ASP A 363 23.70 16.24 1.82
CA ASP A 363 23.79 17.45 0.97
C ASP A 363 24.91 17.39 -0.07
N ALA A 364 25.89 16.50 0.03
CA ALA A 364 26.88 16.28 -1.04
C ALA A 364 26.19 15.85 -2.35
N ILE A 365 25.19 14.94 -2.25
CA ILE A 365 24.43 14.49 -3.42
C ILE A 365 23.64 15.66 -4.03
N THR A 366 23.00 16.49 -3.20
CA THR A 366 22.18 17.62 -3.71
C THR A 366 23.02 18.76 -4.28
N ARG A 367 24.26 18.93 -3.81
CA ARG A 367 25.20 19.93 -4.36
C ARG A 367 25.72 19.51 -5.74
N ASN A 368 25.93 18.22 -5.99
CA ASN A 368 26.52 17.73 -7.24
C ASN A 368 25.72 16.55 -7.83
N PRO A 369 24.42 16.69 -8.12
CA PRO A 369 23.55 15.57 -8.49
C PRO A 369 23.99 14.87 -9.77
N SER A 370 24.62 15.60 -10.72
CA SER A 370 25.11 15.03 -11.98
C SER A 370 26.27 14.03 -11.78
N LYS A 371 27.17 14.28 -10.83
CA LYS A 371 28.28 13.37 -10.53
C LYS A 371 27.76 12.05 -9.96
N TYR A 372 26.85 12.10 -8.99
CA TYR A 372 26.26 10.91 -8.39
C TYR A 372 25.36 10.14 -9.35
N PHE A 373 24.63 10.85 -10.21
CA PHE A 373 23.87 10.22 -11.28
C PHE A 373 24.79 9.50 -12.28
N THR A 374 25.91 10.13 -12.66
CA THR A 374 26.93 9.52 -13.54
C THR A 374 27.55 8.28 -12.88
N LEU A 375 27.91 8.35 -11.60
CA LEU A 375 28.41 7.22 -10.82
C LEU A 375 27.41 6.05 -10.83
N TRP A 376 26.14 6.35 -10.57
CA TRP A 376 25.07 5.35 -10.59
C TRP A 376 24.92 4.68 -11.95
N ILE A 377 24.95 5.44 -13.05
CA ILE A 377 24.93 4.90 -14.43
C ILE A 377 26.16 4.04 -14.72
N GLN A 378 27.35 4.51 -14.37
CA GLN A 378 28.61 3.76 -14.59
C GLN A 378 28.57 2.40 -13.89
N PHE A 379 28.12 2.35 -12.64
CA PHE A 379 27.98 1.10 -11.90
C PHE A 379 26.93 0.19 -12.51
N GLY A 380 25.80 0.74 -12.97
CA GLY A 380 24.76 -0.04 -13.66
C GLY A 380 25.25 -0.69 -14.95
N ILE A 381 26.12 0.00 -15.70
CA ILE A 381 26.73 -0.54 -16.91
C ILE A 381 27.82 -1.58 -16.58
N SER A 382 28.65 -1.29 -15.57
CA SER A 382 29.77 -2.18 -15.21
C SER A 382 29.31 -3.43 -14.44
N TYR A 383 28.28 -3.31 -13.60
CA TYR A 383 27.80 -4.37 -12.71
C TYR A 383 26.28 -4.57 -12.81
N PRO A 384 25.73 -4.84 -14.00
CA PRO A 384 24.28 -4.93 -14.20
C PRO A 384 23.63 -6.06 -13.40
N GLY A 385 24.39 -7.13 -13.12
CA GLY A 385 23.92 -8.25 -12.29
C GLY A 385 23.65 -7.83 -10.84
N ASP A 386 24.54 -7.02 -10.24
CA ASP A 386 24.41 -6.54 -8.88
C ASP A 386 23.23 -5.55 -8.77
N TYR A 387 23.04 -4.70 -9.79
CA TYR A 387 21.91 -3.77 -9.88
C TYR A 387 20.57 -4.50 -9.97
N LEU A 388 20.50 -5.52 -10.80
CA LEU A 388 19.29 -6.34 -10.92
C LEU A 388 19.02 -7.11 -9.63
N GLN A 389 20.06 -7.67 -9.01
CA GLN A 389 19.94 -8.38 -7.74
C GLN A 389 19.42 -7.46 -6.63
N ALA A 390 20.01 -6.27 -6.46
CA ALA A 390 19.57 -5.29 -5.47
C ALA A 390 18.11 -4.88 -5.70
N PHE A 391 17.71 -4.63 -6.96
CA PHE A 391 16.32 -4.29 -7.29
C PHE A 391 15.37 -5.44 -6.99
N ILE A 392 15.71 -6.66 -7.36
CA ILE A 392 14.89 -7.86 -7.08
C ILE A 392 14.75 -8.05 -5.57
N ASP A 393 15.85 -8.00 -4.82
CA ASP A 393 15.84 -8.25 -3.38
C ASP A 393 15.00 -7.23 -2.64
N GLN A 394 15.08 -5.96 -3.01
CA GLN A 394 14.30 -4.88 -2.40
C GLN A 394 12.82 -4.93 -2.79
N THR A 395 12.49 -5.39 -4.00
CA THR A 395 11.12 -5.33 -4.53
C THR A 395 10.38 -6.66 -4.50
N LYS A 396 11.06 -7.80 -4.37
CA LYS A 396 10.44 -9.14 -4.40
C LYS A 396 9.29 -9.31 -3.40
N GLY A 397 9.33 -8.59 -2.28
CA GLY A 397 8.27 -8.58 -1.29
C GLY A 397 6.90 -8.17 -1.84
N TYR A 398 6.87 -7.36 -2.89
CA TYR A 398 5.64 -6.83 -3.49
C TYR A 398 5.03 -7.73 -4.57
N TRP A 399 5.84 -8.48 -5.30
CA TRP A 399 5.38 -9.22 -6.49
C TRP A 399 5.62 -10.74 -6.44
N PHE A 400 6.50 -11.22 -5.56
CA PHE A 400 6.75 -12.65 -5.45
C PHE A 400 5.74 -13.30 -4.49
N PRO A 401 4.90 -14.26 -4.95
CA PRO A 401 3.80 -14.79 -4.16
C PRO A 401 4.22 -15.51 -2.87
N ALA A 402 5.43 -16.06 -2.82
CA ALA A 402 5.97 -16.75 -1.65
C ALA A 402 6.73 -15.82 -0.67
N SER A 403 6.74 -14.50 -0.93
CA SER A 403 7.32 -13.55 0.00
C SER A 403 6.43 -13.32 1.22
N ALA A 404 7.01 -12.69 2.24
CA ALA A 404 6.42 -12.56 3.57
C ALA A 404 4.94 -12.16 3.57
N ALA A 405 4.19 -12.75 4.48
CA ALA A 405 2.82 -12.36 4.76
C ALA A 405 2.74 -10.91 5.27
N LEU A 406 1.60 -10.28 5.01
CA LEU A 406 1.26 -8.96 5.57
C LEU A 406 1.17 -9.09 7.10
N ARG A 407 2.20 -8.62 7.80
CA ARG A 407 2.25 -8.61 9.27
C ARG A 407 2.73 -7.23 9.72
N THR A 408 2.23 -6.79 10.85
CA THR A 408 2.66 -5.57 11.53
C THR A 408 3.13 -5.91 12.93
N ASN A 409 3.83 -4.99 13.57
CA ASN A 409 4.20 -5.10 14.97
C ASN A 409 2.94 -5.15 15.86
N GLU A 410 3.08 -5.68 17.05
CA GLU A 410 2.03 -5.64 18.05
C GLU A 410 2.27 -4.49 19.04
N GLY A 411 1.17 -3.91 19.53
CA GLY A 411 1.19 -2.89 20.56
C GLY A 411 1.91 -1.61 20.16
N ILE A 412 2.66 -1.05 21.08
CA ILE A 412 3.41 0.19 20.93
C ILE A 412 4.90 -0.14 20.88
N SER A 413 5.58 0.27 19.80
CA SER A 413 7.02 0.10 19.66
C SER A 413 7.80 0.78 20.80
N PRO A 414 9.01 0.29 21.14
CA PRO A 414 9.88 0.95 22.12
C PRO A 414 10.04 2.43 21.79
N ASN A 415 9.94 3.29 22.83
CA ASN A 415 9.98 4.74 22.65
C ASN A 415 10.50 5.43 23.93
N GLU A 416 11.03 6.65 23.76
CA GLU A 416 11.56 7.48 24.84
C GLU A 416 10.52 8.45 25.41
N ILE A 417 9.32 8.53 24.81
CA ILE A 417 8.27 9.50 25.19
C ILE A 417 7.26 8.93 26.19
N GLY A 418 7.52 7.73 26.72
CA GLY A 418 6.73 7.13 27.79
C GLY A 418 5.40 6.50 27.35
N LEU A 419 5.19 6.29 26.06
CA LEU A 419 4.02 5.55 25.59
C LEU A 419 4.18 4.07 25.93
N SER A 420 3.14 3.47 26.49
CA SER A 420 3.12 2.07 26.87
C SER A 420 1.83 1.38 26.46
N TRP A 421 1.95 0.11 26.13
CA TRP A 421 0.80 -0.72 25.78
C TRP A 421 0.06 -1.17 27.06
N PRO A 422 -1.18 -0.70 27.31
CA PRO A 422 -1.88 -0.96 28.57
C PRO A 422 -2.47 -2.36 28.71
N HIS A 423 -2.48 -3.18 27.66
CA HIS A 423 -3.02 -4.55 27.66
C HIS A 423 -4.43 -4.65 28.24
N LEU A 424 -5.44 -4.04 27.59
CA LEU A 424 -6.84 -4.09 28.06
C LEU A 424 -7.37 -5.51 28.18
N LEU A 425 -7.10 -6.35 27.16
CA LEU A 425 -7.40 -7.78 27.23
C LEU A 425 -6.21 -8.50 27.85
N ARG A 426 -6.24 -8.65 29.18
CA ARG A 426 -5.22 -9.34 29.94
C ARG A 426 -5.49 -10.84 29.98
N GLY A 427 -4.40 -11.62 30.20
CA GLY A 427 -4.45 -13.07 30.36
C GLY A 427 -3.93 -13.84 29.15
N GLN A 428 -3.82 -15.17 29.33
CA GLN A 428 -3.21 -16.04 28.30
C GLN A 428 -4.14 -16.28 27.09
N LEU A 429 -5.46 -16.18 27.27
CA LEU A 429 -6.42 -16.52 26.22
C LEU A 429 -6.38 -15.55 25.03
N PRO A 430 -6.41 -14.22 25.20
CA PRO A 430 -6.28 -13.28 24.08
C PRO A 430 -4.96 -13.45 23.33
N VAL A 431 -3.85 -13.66 24.05
CA VAL A 431 -2.52 -13.89 23.45
C VAL A 431 -2.52 -15.16 22.62
N LYS A 432 -3.04 -16.27 23.13
CA LYS A 432 -3.14 -17.54 22.38
C LYS A 432 -4.02 -17.40 21.15
N ILE A 433 -5.16 -16.68 21.24
CA ILE A 433 -6.03 -16.42 20.09
C ILE A 433 -5.26 -15.63 19.02
N SER A 434 -4.59 -14.55 19.40
CA SER A 434 -3.76 -13.74 18.49
C SER A 434 -2.69 -14.61 17.81
N GLU A 435 -1.94 -15.38 18.59
CA GLU A 435 -0.89 -16.27 18.06
C GLU A 435 -1.43 -17.31 17.08
N ILE A 436 -2.56 -17.95 17.39
CA ILE A 436 -3.19 -18.93 16.50
C ILE A 436 -3.60 -18.27 15.19
N LEU A 437 -4.29 -17.12 15.27
CA LEU A 437 -4.78 -16.40 14.10
C LEU A 437 -3.63 -15.92 13.20
N LEU A 438 -2.51 -15.50 13.80
CA LEU A 438 -1.32 -15.05 13.06
C LEU A 438 -0.48 -16.20 12.49
N LYS A 439 -0.57 -17.40 13.06
CA LYS A 439 0.11 -18.61 12.56
C LYS A 439 -0.69 -19.36 11.49
N LEU A 440 -2.00 -19.14 11.42
CA LEU A 440 -2.86 -19.81 10.43
C LEU A 440 -2.37 -19.69 8.98
N PRO A 441 -1.86 -18.56 8.49
CA PRO A 441 -1.32 -18.44 7.14
C PRO A 441 -0.14 -19.37 6.84
N ASP A 442 0.68 -19.65 7.85
CA ASP A 442 1.83 -20.54 7.72
C ASP A 442 1.40 -22.03 7.75
N MET A 443 0.30 -22.34 8.45
CA MET A 443 -0.24 -23.69 8.60
C MET A 443 -1.13 -24.11 7.44
N LEU A 444 -1.85 -23.16 6.84
CA LEU A 444 -2.84 -23.37 5.78
C LEU A 444 -2.43 -22.66 4.49
N PRO A 445 -1.73 -23.30 3.55
CA PRO A 445 -1.17 -22.65 2.36
C PRO A 445 -2.20 -21.89 1.52
N VAL A 446 -3.41 -22.43 1.35
CA VAL A 446 -4.50 -21.76 0.61
C VAL A 446 -4.96 -20.50 1.32
N TYR A 447 -5.06 -20.53 2.65
CA TYR A 447 -5.37 -19.35 3.45
C TYR A 447 -4.21 -18.35 3.47
N GLY A 448 -2.97 -18.86 3.44
CA GLY A 448 -1.75 -18.04 3.35
C GLY A 448 -1.70 -17.16 2.10
N ILE A 449 -2.34 -17.57 0.99
CA ILE A 449 -2.46 -16.73 -0.21
C ILE A 449 -3.17 -15.41 0.09
N LEU A 450 -4.16 -15.40 1.00
CA LEU A 450 -4.87 -14.19 1.41
C LEU A 450 -3.98 -13.19 2.19
N TRP A 451 -2.79 -13.60 2.60
CA TRP A 451 -1.81 -12.78 3.31
C TRP A 451 -0.62 -12.37 2.41
N SER A 452 -0.61 -12.82 1.17
CA SER A 452 0.48 -12.58 0.24
C SER A 452 0.26 -11.29 -0.56
N ILE A 453 1.11 -10.28 -0.36
CA ILE A 453 1.11 -9.05 -1.16
C ILE A 453 1.28 -9.39 -2.65
N GLY A 454 2.21 -10.32 -2.97
CA GLY A 454 2.45 -10.75 -4.34
C GLY A 454 1.22 -11.36 -5.00
N ALA A 455 0.37 -12.09 -4.26
CA ALA A 455 -0.88 -12.61 -4.81
C ALA A 455 -1.84 -11.50 -5.22
N TYR A 456 -1.96 -10.43 -4.41
CA TYR A 456 -2.77 -9.25 -4.75
C TYR A 456 -2.20 -8.49 -5.93
N PHE A 457 -0.87 -8.32 -5.99
CA PHE A 457 -0.21 -7.70 -7.13
C PHE A 457 -0.60 -8.38 -8.44
N TRP A 458 -0.50 -9.71 -8.51
CA TRP A 458 -0.86 -10.47 -9.70
C TRP A 458 -2.37 -10.47 -9.96
N ALA A 459 -3.20 -10.50 -8.92
CA ALA A 459 -4.66 -10.41 -9.07
C ALA A 459 -5.14 -9.06 -9.64
N VAL A 460 -4.41 -7.98 -9.40
CA VAL A 460 -4.72 -6.66 -9.97
C VAL A 460 -4.25 -6.55 -11.41
N LEU A 461 -3.11 -7.17 -11.77
CA LEU A 461 -2.58 -7.14 -13.13
C LEU A 461 -3.37 -8.02 -14.10
N TYR A 462 -4.03 -9.07 -13.59
CA TYR A 462 -4.85 -9.98 -14.38
C TYR A 462 -6.28 -9.45 -14.57
#